data_b0330922dc8354a72d2fa015e7416913
#
_entry.id   b0330922dc8354a72d2fa015e7416913
#
_cell.length_a   1.000
_cell.length_b   1.000
_cell.length_c   1.000
_cell.angle_alpha   90.00
_cell.angle_beta   90.00
_cell.angle_gamma   90.00
#
_symmetry.space_group_name_H-M   'P 1'
#
loop_
_entity.id
_entity.type
_entity.pdbx_description
1 polymer ?
#
loop_
_entity_poly.entity_id
_entity_poly.type
_entity_poly.pdbx_seq_one_letter_code
_entity_poly.pdbx_strand_id
1 'polypeptide(L)'
;HTPRAAWFTFGFLALLFIAAAFLFPLTELKAGLATVTLPVFPVLAVLFIAAGVIALRKSVHFFVLHLLGFTILLLIAGVMGYQWYVMEIATLFMALGIFTGIAMGYGPNTITRLFLDGARDILSAALIVGLAGGIIVILERGRIIDTLLWYASGAMDGMGRTGTVSVMYLIQTAINIFIPSGSAKAALTMPIMSQFSDLVGLSRQATVMAFQFGDGFTNLITPTSGVLIGVLGVARIPFAKWVRWITPLVLILVLLGFLLLIPTVTMTLNGF
;
A
#
# COMPACT_ATOMS: atom_id res chain seq x y z
N HIS A 1 -12.27 27.01 -21.46
CA HIS A 1 -13.59 26.56 -21.92
C HIS A 1 -13.88 25.17 -21.33
N THR A 2 -15.03 25.04 -20.69
CA THR A 2 -15.47 23.74 -20.12
C THR A 2 -16.37 23.06 -21.15
N PRO A 3 -15.99 21.87 -21.67
CA PRO A 3 -16.79 21.17 -22.68
C PRO A 3 -18.18 20.80 -22.13
N ARG A 4 -19.19 20.73 -23.00
CA ARG A 4 -20.54 20.24 -22.62
C ARG A 4 -20.49 18.83 -22.01
N ALA A 5 -19.57 17.99 -22.51
CA ALA A 5 -19.32 16.65 -21.98
C ALA A 5 -18.95 16.64 -20.49
N ALA A 6 -18.18 17.63 -20.01
CA ALA A 6 -17.83 17.73 -18.58
C ALA A 6 -19.06 18.00 -17.70
N TRP A 7 -20.00 18.85 -18.15
CA TRP A 7 -21.26 19.09 -17.43
C TRP A 7 -22.17 17.87 -17.44
N PHE A 8 -22.20 17.11 -18.56
CA PHE A 8 -22.94 15.86 -18.63
C PHE A 8 -22.36 14.81 -17.67
N THR A 9 -21.03 14.64 -17.68
CA THR A 9 -20.32 13.73 -16.75
C THR A 9 -20.59 14.11 -15.30
N PHE A 10 -20.51 15.39 -14.98
CA PHE A 10 -20.80 15.89 -13.65
C PHE A 10 -22.24 15.56 -13.22
N GLY A 11 -23.23 15.87 -14.07
CA GLY A 11 -24.65 15.57 -13.77
C GLY A 11 -24.90 14.09 -13.55
N PHE A 12 -24.33 13.22 -14.40
CA PHE A 12 -24.44 11.77 -14.25
C PHE A 12 -23.82 11.28 -12.94
N LEU A 13 -22.59 11.72 -12.61
CA LEU A 13 -21.92 11.33 -11.38
C LEU A 13 -22.63 11.90 -10.15
N ALA A 14 -23.14 13.13 -10.21
CA ALA A 14 -23.92 13.71 -9.11
C ALA A 14 -25.18 12.87 -8.82
N LEU A 15 -25.88 12.38 -9.85
CA LEU A 15 -27.00 11.47 -9.69
C LEU A 15 -26.57 10.15 -9.03
N LEU A 16 -25.42 9.59 -9.41
CA LEU A 16 -24.88 8.38 -8.75
C LEU A 16 -24.55 8.62 -7.27
N PHE A 17 -23.95 9.76 -6.93
CA PHE A 17 -23.67 10.13 -5.54
C PHE A 17 -24.95 10.33 -4.73
N ILE A 18 -25.97 10.95 -5.31
CA ILE A 18 -27.28 11.11 -4.68
C ILE A 18 -27.92 9.73 -4.46
N ALA A 19 -27.93 8.86 -5.47
CA ALA A 19 -28.45 7.51 -5.33
C ALA A 19 -27.71 6.71 -4.26
N ALA A 20 -26.36 6.82 -4.21
CA ALA A 20 -25.56 6.18 -3.16
C ALA A 20 -25.89 6.74 -1.77
N ALA A 21 -26.14 8.03 -1.63
CA ALA A 21 -26.54 8.65 -0.37
C ALA A 21 -27.90 8.14 0.15
N PHE A 22 -28.84 7.80 -0.74
CA PHE A 22 -30.12 7.18 -0.37
C PHE A 22 -29.99 5.68 -0.06
N LEU A 23 -29.16 4.96 -0.82
CA LEU A 23 -28.96 3.52 -0.62
C LEU A 23 -28.10 3.21 0.62
N PHE A 24 -27.13 4.08 0.91
CA PHE A 24 -26.17 3.93 2.00
C PHE A 24 -26.12 5.19 2.89
N PRO A 25 -27.22 5.48 3.63
CA PRO A 25 -27.33 6.71 4.42
C PRO A 25 -26.29 6.79 5.56
N LEU A 26 -25.92 5.63 6.10
CA LEU A 26 -24.93 5.51 7.15
C LEU A 26 -23.87 4.48 6.75
N THR A 27 -22.61 4.77 7.05
CA THR A 27 -21.46 3.87 6.79
C THR A 27 -20.69 3.68 8.08
N GLU A 28 -20.42 2.43 8.43
CA GLU A 28 -19.56 2.06 9.53
C GLU A 28 -18.09 2.07 9.07
N LEU A 29 -17.33 3.04 9.52
CA LEU A 29 -15.89 3.11 9.25
C LEU A 29 -15.13 2.40 10.37
N LYS A 30 -14.27 1.45 9.98
CA LYS A 30 -13.41 0.68 10.91
C LYS A 30 -12.01 1.29 10.89
N ALA A 31 -11.58 1.82 12.03
CA ALA A 31 -10.24 2.34 12.26
C ALA A 31 -9.59 1.55 13.40
N GLY A 32 -8.91 0.46 13.10
CA GLY A 32 -8.36 -0.45 14.10
C GLY A 32 -9.47 -1.11 14.94
N LEU A 33 -9.46 -0.87 16.26
CA LEU A 33 -10.50 -1.37 17.19
C LEU A 33 -11.71 -0.45 17.31
N ALA A 34 -11.65 0.77 16.76
CA ALA A 34 -12.75 1.73 16.82
C ALA A 34 -13.64 1.62 15.57
N THR A 35 -14.95 1.60 15.78
CA THR A 35 -15.96 1.71 14.73
C THR A 35 -16.72 3.02 14.90
N VAL A 36 -16.79 3.81 13.83
CA VAL A 36 -17.49 5.10 13.83
C VAL A 36 -18.52 5.07 12.71
N THR A 37 -19.79 5.30 13.05
CA THR A 37 -20.88 5.37 12.07
C THR A 37 -21.08 6.81 11.63
N LEU A 38 -20.89 7.08 10.34
CA LEU A 38 -20.99 8.41 9.74
C LEU A 38 -21.86 8.40 8.48
N PRO A 39 -22.55 9.48 8.15
CA PRO A 39 -23.29 9.64 6.90
C PRO A 39 -22.31 9.98 5.74
N VAL A 40 -21.41 9.02 5.39
CA VAL A 40 -20.30 9.27 4.45
C VAL A 40 -20.82 9.63 3.07
N PHE A 41 -21.71 8.83 2.46
CA PHE A 41 -22.23 9.10 1.12
C PHE A 41 -23.09 10.35 1.04
N PRO A 42 -23.99 10.67 2.01
CA PRO A 42 -24.68 11.97 2.02
C PRO A 42 -23.74 13.16 2.05
N VAL A 43 -22.69 13.11 2.89
CA VAL A 43 -21.68 14.18 2.97
C VAL A 43 -20.89 14.27 1.64
N LEU A 44 -20.44 13.16 1.10
CA LEU A 44 -19.73 13.11 -0.18
C LEU A 44 -20.58 13.64 -1.34
N ALA A 45 -21.87 13.33 -1.37
CA ALA A 45 -22.79 13.85 -2.40
C ALA A 45 -22.89 15.38 -2.36
N VAL A 46 -23.09 15.96 -1.19
CA VAL A 46 -23.16 17.42 -1.01
C VAL A 46 -21.84 18.09 -1.41
N LEU A 47 -20.72 17.55 -0.94
CA LEU A 47 -19.38 18.08 -1.26
C LEU A 47 -19.06 17.93 -2.74
N PHE A 48 -19.40 16.77 -3.37
CA PHE A 48 -19.19 16.54 -4.79
C PHE A 48 -19.93 17.56 -5.64
N ILE A 49 -21.21 17.83 -5.32
CA ILE A 49 -22.02 18.78 -6.06
C ILE A 49 -21.49 20.21 -5.87
N ALA A 50 -21.26 20.63 -4.63
CA ALA A 50 -20.82 21.99 -4.34
C ALA A 50 -19.44 22.30 -4.96
N ALA A 51 -18.45 21.46 -4.68
CA ALA A 51 -17.09 21.65 -5.20
C ALA A 51 -17.01 21.41 -6.72
N GLY A 52 -17.80 20.47 -7.27
CA GLY A 52 -17.84 20.19 -8.69
C GLY A 52 -18.34 21.36 -9.54
N VAL A 53 -19.38 22.06 -9.08
CA VAL A 53 -19.86 23.29 -9.76
C VAL A 53 -18.77 24.35 -9.77
N ILE A 54 -18.06 24.55 -8.65
CA ILE A 54 -16.95 25.52 -8.54
C ILE A 54 -15.81 25.13 -9.49
N ALA A 55 -15.44 23.84 -9.52
CA ALA A 55 -14.38 23.32 -10.38
C ALA A 55 -14.70 23.51 -11.86
N LEU A 56 -15.93 23.16 -12.28
CA LEU A 56 -16.39 23.32 -13.68
C LEU A 56 -16.45 24.75 -14.15
N ARG A 57 -16.80 25.70 -13.25
CA ARG A 57 -16.78 27.14 -13.55
C ARG A 57 -15.37 27.67 -13.83
N LYS A 58 -14.34 27.04 -13.24
CA LYS A 58 -12.93 27.41 -13.48
C LYS A 58 -12.41 26.81 -14.78
N SER A 59 -12.37 25.48 -14.89
CA SER A 59 -11.99 24.77 -16.11
C SER A 59 -12.22 23.26 -15.99
N VAL A 60 -12.18 22.55 -17.14
CA VAL A 60 -12.23 21.09 -17.15
C VAL A 60 -11.07 20.44 -16.38
N HIS A 61 -9.88 21.06 -16.37
CA HIS A 61 -8.73 20.53 -15.62
C HIS A 61 -8.98 20.56 -14.12
N PHE A 62 -9.62 21.63 -13.58
CA PHE A 62 -10.04 21.66 -12.20
C PHE A 62 -11.09 20.60 -11.88
N PHE A 63 -11.97 20.30 -12.84
CA PHE A 63 -12.93 19.22 -12.69
C PHE A 63 -12.26 17.83 -12.68
N VAL A 64 -11.23 17.62 -13.49
CA VAL A 64 -10.42 16.37 -13.43
C VAL A 64 -9.73 16.23 -12.07
N LEU A 65 -9.16 17.29 -11.51
CA LEU A 65 -8.59 17.26 -10.15
C LEU A 65 -9.66 16.98 -9.08
N HIS A 66 -10.87 17.53 -9.27
CA HIS A 66 -12.01 17.24 -8.42
C HIS A 66 -12.39 15.76 -8.48
N LEU A 67 -12.48 15.15 -9.67
CA LEU A 67 -12.72 13.71 -9.83
C LEU A 67 -11.64 12.87 -9.13
N LEU A 68 -10.36 13.24 -9.28
CA LEU A 68 -9.25 12.57 -8.61
C LEU A 68 -9.37 12.66 -7.08
N GLY A 69 -9.66 13.85 -6.55
CA GLY A 69 -9.86 14.05 -5.10
C GLY A 69 -11.00 13.20 -4.56
N PHE A 70 -12.13 13.14 -5.26
CA PHE A 70 -13.26 12.29 -4.86
C PHE A 70 -12.97 10.79 -5.03
N THR A 71 -12.16 10.39 -6.00
CA THR A 71 -11.68 9.00 -6.11
C THR A 71 -10.88 8.60 -4.86
N ILE A 72 -10.03 9.50 -4.35
CA ILE A 72 -9.28 9.24 -3.11
C ILE A 72 -10.23 9.14 -1.89
N LEU A 73 -11.22 10.02 -1.80
CA LEU A 73 -12.21 9.97 -0.71
C LEU A 73 -13.06 8.67 -0.77
N LEU A 74 -13.47 8.26 -1.97
CA LEU A 74 -14.18 6.99 -2.17
C LEU A 74 -13.29 5.78 -1.86
N LEU A 75 -12.00 5.84 -2.19
CA LEU A 75 -11.05 4.80 -1.84
C LEU A 75 -10.95 4.63 -0.32
N ILE A 76 -10.82 5.73 0.42
CA ILE A 76 -10.76 5.71 1.89
C ILE A 76 -12.08 5.14 2.46
N ALA A 77 -13.23 5.64 2.02
CA ALA A 77 -14.54 5.17 2.46
C ALA A 77 -14.77 3.69 2.11
N GLY A 78 -14.36 3.27 0.92
CA GLY A 78 -14.50 1.91 0.43
C GLY A 78 -13.65 0.91 1.19
N VAL A 79 -12.39 1.24 1.43
CA VAL A 79 -11.47 0.36 2.18
C VAL A 79 -11.87 0.28 3.66
N MET A 80 -12.15 1.41 4.31
CA MET A 80 -12.47 1.42 5.75
C MET A 80 -13.89 0.98 6.07
N GLY A 81 -14.86 1.27 5.20
CA GLY A 81 -16.26 0.97 5.43
C GLY A 81 -16.74 -0.34 4.79
N TYR A 82 -16.24 -0.67 3.63
CA TYR A 82 -16.74 -1.78 2.81
C TYR A 82 -15.68 -2.84 2.50
N GLN A 83 -14.48 -2.72 3.10
CA GLN A 83 -13.37 -3.67 2.92
C GLN A 83 -12.98 -3.88 1.46
N TRP A 84 -13.01 -2.80 0.66
CA TRP A 84 -12.60 -2.87 -0.74
C TRP A 84 -11.18 -3.40 -0.87
N TYR A 85 -11.00 -4.26 -1.87
CA TYR A 85 -9.72 -4.87 -2.20
C TYR A 85 -9.37 -4.60 -3.66
N VAL A 86 -8.49 -5.38 -4.26
CA VAL A 86 -7.90 -5.11 -5.58
C VAL A 86 -8.95 -4.86 -6.68
N MET A 87 -10.04 -5.64 -6.72
CA MET A 87 -11.02 -5.55 -7.81
C MET A 87 -11.87 -4.27 -7.74
N GLU A 88 -12.33 -3.91 -6.55
CA GLU A 88 -13.12 -2.69 -6.35
C GLU A 88 -12.27 -1.45 -6.59
N ILE A 89 -11.01 -1.46 -6.12
CA ILE A 89 -10.04 -0.39 -6.33
C ILE A 89 -9.73 -0.23 -7.84
N ALA A 90 -9.46 -1.34 -8.54
CA ALA A 90 -9.21 -1.32 -9.99
C ALA A 90 -10.41 -0.77 -10.76
N THR A 91 -11.63 -1.17 -10.37
CA THR A 91 -12.88 -0.69 -10.97
C THR A 91 -13.05 0.82 -10.75
N LEU A 92 -12.76 1.31 -9.55
CA LEU A 92 -12.81 2.74 -9.23
C LEU A 92 -11.85 3.56 -10.11
N PHE A 93 -10.59 3.11 -10.24
CA PHE A 93 -9.60 3.80 -11.09
C PHE A 93 -9.93 3.70 -12.58
N MET A 94 -10.47 2.57 -13.05
CA MET A 94 -10.96 2.43 -14.41
C MET A 94 -12.11 3.41 -14.68
N ALA A 95 -13.07 3.52 -13.78
CA ALA A 95 -14.15 4.49 -13.86
C ALA A 95 -13.63 5.93 -13.90
N LEU A 96 -12.67 6.29 -13.04
CA LEU A 96 -12.00 7.59 -13.04
C LEU A 96 -11.42 7.91 -14.43
N GLY A 97 -10.68 6.97 -15.04
CA GLY A 97 -10.08 7.15 -16.35
C GLY A 97 -11.13 7.38 -17.46
N ILE A 98 -12.21 6.58 -17.46
CA ILE A 98 -13.30 6.72 -18.44
C ILE A 98 -14.01 8.06 -18.27
N PHE A 99 -14.45 8.41 -17.06
CA PHE A 99 -15.18 9.65 -16.82
C PHE A 99 -14.32 10.90 -17.05
N THR A 100 -13.02 10.83 -16.73
CA THR A 100 -12.07 11.89 -17.06
C THR A 100 -11.95 12.06 -18.58
N GLY A 101 -11.81 10.96 -19.33
CA GLY A 101 -11.76 11.00 -20.79
C GLY A 101 -13.02 11.60 -21.41
N ILE A 102 -14.20 11.20 -20.94
CA ILE A 102 -15.48 11.75 -21.38
C ILE A 102 -15.58 13.26 -21.04
N ALA A 103 -15.21 13.66 -19.82
CA ALA A 103 -15.23 15.05 -19.38
C ALA A 103 -14.31 15.93 -20.24
N MET A 104 -13.16 15.40 -20.66
CA MET A 104 -12.24 16.06 -21.60
C MET A 104 -12.75 16.12 -23.04
N GLY A 105 -13.87 15.45 -23.34
CA GLY A 105 -14.45 15.39 -24.67
C GLY A 105 -13.76 14.40 -25.61
N TYR A 106 -13.04 13.41 -25.07
CA TYR A 106 -12.40 12.37 -25.87
C TYR A 106 -13.41 11.34 -26.36
N GLY A 107 -13.25 10.91 -27.62
CA GLY A 107 -14.02 9.80 -28.16
C GLY A 107 -13.56 8.44 -27.65
N PRO A 108 -14.39 7.37 -27.80
CA PRO A 108 -14.09 6.03 -27.28
C PRO A 108 -12.73 5.50 -27.72
N ASN A 109 -12.38 5.65 -29.00
CA ASN A 109 -11.10 5.19 -29.53
C ASN A 109 -9.89 5.88 -28.87
N THR A 110 -10.02 7.17 -28.55
CA THR A 110 -8.96 7.92 -27.87
C THR A 110 -8.83 7.44 -26.43
N ILE A 111 -9.94 7.24 -25.71
CA ILE A 111 -9.96 6.73 -24.34
C ILE A 111 -9.30 5.34 -24.30
N THR A 112 -9.70 4.43 -25.22
CA THR A 112 -9.10 3.09 -25.30
C THR A 112 -7.60 3.15 -25.56
N ARG A 113 -7.15 4.00 -26.48
CA ARG A 113 -5.72 4.18 -26.78
C ARG A 113 -4.96 4.65 -25.56
N LEU A 114 -5.46 5.65 -24.83
CA LEU A 114 -4.84 6.16 -23.61
C LEU A 114 -4.76 5.09 -22.51
N PHE A 115 -5.77 4.24 -22.38
CA PHE A 115 -5.71 3.08 -21.47
C PHE A 115 -4.62 2.09 -21.88
N LEU A 116 -4.51 1.75 -23.15
CA LEU A 116 -3.47 0.85 -23.65
C LEU A 116 -2.06 1.44 -23.48
N ASP A 117 -1.90 2.73 -23.69
CA ASP A 117 -0.62 3.41 -23.47
C ASP A 117 -0.26 3.40 -21.98
N GLY A 118 -1.23 3.68 -21.08
CA GLY A 118 -1.02 3.54 -19.64
C GLY A 118 -0.70 2.10 -19.21
N ALA A 119 -1.37 1.10 -19.79
CA ALA A 119 -1.07 -0.32 -19.51
C ALA A 119 0.36 -0.69 -19.95
N ARG A 120 0.85 -0.16 -21.08
CA ARG A 120 2.25 -0.36 -21.51
C ARG A 120 3.25 0.25 -20.54
N ASP A 121 2.96 1.44 -20.00
CA ASP A 121 3.84 2.14 -19.06
C ASP A 121 4.05 1.35 -17.76
N ILE A 122 3.03 0.60 -17.30
CA ILE A 122 3.12 -0.20 -16.06
C ILE A 122 3.43 -1.69 -16.30
N LEU A 123 3.51 -2.14 -17.56
CA LEU A 123 3.71 -3.56 -17.90
C LEU A 123 4.97 -4.14 -17.27
N SER A 124 6.07 -3.39 -17.29
CA SER A 124 7.34 -3.84 -16.68
C SER A 124 7.21 -4.08 -15.18
N ALA A 125 6.49 -3.20 -14.47
CA ALA A 125 6.21 -3.35 -13.04
C ALA A 125 5.33 -4.58 -12.78
N ALA A 126 4.29 -4.80 -13.59
CA ALA A 126 3.41 -5.97 -13.46
C ALA A 126 4.17 -7.29 -13.67
N LEU A 127 5.08 -7.34 -14.66
CA LEU A 127 5.92 -8.51 -14.90
C LEU A 127 6.88 -8.79 -13.73
N ILE A 128 7.51 -7.74 -13.18
CA ILE A 128 8.41 -7.89 -12.02
C ILE A 128 7.64 -8.41 -10.80
N VAL A 129 6.43 -7.91 -10.54
CA VAL A 129 5.56 -8.40 -9.45
C VAL A 129 5.21 -9.88 -9.67
N GLY A 130 4.87 -10.28 -10.91
CA GLY A 130 4.59 -11.67 -11.24
C GLY A 130 5.80 -12.58 -11.01
N LEU A 131 6.99 -12.16 -11.43
CA LEU A 131 8.24 -12.91 -11.21
C LEU A 131 8.59 -13.00 -9.72
N ALA A 132 8.41 -11.91 -8.96
CA ALA A 132 8.60 -11.91 -7.50
C ALA A 132 7.66 -12.90 -6.81
N GLY A 133 6.40 -12.99 -7.24
CA GLY A 133 5.47 -14.01 -6.78
C GLY A 133 5.96 -15.44 -7.06
N GLY A 134 6.55 -15.67 -8.22
CA GLY A 134 7.20 -16.96 -8.57
C GLY A 134 8.36 -17.31 -7.62
N ILE A 135 9.18 -16.34 -7.24
CA ILE A 135 10.27 -16.52 -6.26
C ILE A 135 9.70 -16.98 -4.91
N ILE A 136 8.62 -16.36 -4.44
CA ILE A 136 7.95 -16.73 -3.17
C ILE A 136 7.54 -18.21 -3.22
N VAL A 137 6.87 -18.64 -4.30
CA VAL A 137 6.42 -20.04 -4.46
C VAL A 137 7.60 -21.02 -4.43
N ILE A 138 8.73 -20.68 -5.04
CA ILE A 138 9.94 -21.52 -5.01
C ILE A 138 10.52 -21.60 -3.59
N LEU A 139 10.60 -20.48 -2.88
CA LEU A 139 11.12 -20.43 -1.52
C LEU A 139 10.25 -21.23 -0.54
N GLU A 140 8.91 -21.16 -0.70
CA GLU A 140 7.95 -21.94 0.11
C GLU A 140 8.04 -23.44 -0.18
N ARG A 141 7.91 -23.83 -1.46
CA ARG A 141 7.95 -25.24 -1.85
C ARG A 141 9.29 -25.91 -1.57
N GLY A 142 10.37 -25.15 -1.70
CA GLY A 142 11.72 -25.60 -1.37
C GLY A 142 12.02 -25.64 0.13
N ARG A 143 11.09 -25.17 0.99
CA ARG A 143 11.32 -24.99 2.44
C ARG A 143 12.59 -24.21 2.77
N ILE A 144 12.96 -23.29 1.88
CA ILE A 144 14.20 -22.52 2.01
C ILE A 144 14.08 -21.55 3.17
N ILE A 145 12.90 -20.93 3.34
CA ILE A 145 12.63 -20.02 4.46
C ILE A 145 12.70 -20.77 5.78
N ASP A 146 12.07 -21.95 5.89
CA ASP A 146 12.11 -22.78 7.10
C ASP A 146 13.55 -23.13 7.48
N THR A 147 14.36 -23.51 6.48
CA THR A 147 15.77 -23.83 6.67
C THR A 147 16.58 -22.62 7.15
N LEU A 148 16.38 -21.47 6.54
CA LEU A 148 17.05 -20.22 6.96
C LEU A 148 16.66 -19.82 8.39
N LEU A 149 15.39 -19.95 8.75
CA LEU A 149 14.90 -19.63 10.08
C LEU A 149 15.41 -20.63 11.13
N TRP A 150 15.55 -21.90 10.75
CA TRP A 150 16.12 -22.94 11.63
C TRP A 150 17.60 -22.65 11.93
N TYR A 151 18.42 -22.37 10.92
CA TYR A 151 19.82 -21.98 11.14
C TYR A 151 19.94 -20.68 11.93
N ALA A 152 19.08 -19.72 11.67
CA ALA A 152 19.02 -18.45 12.38
C ALA A 152 18.66 -18.65 13.86
N SER A 153 17.72 -19.56 14.18
CA SER A 153 17.38 -19.88 15.58
C SER A 153 18.56 -20.48 16.32
N GLY A 154 19.32 -21.39 15.68
CA GLY A 154 20.55 -21.94 16.24
C GLY A 154 21.64 -20.89 16.47
N ALA A 155 21.76 -19.90 15.60
CA ALA A 155 22.71 -18.79 15.76
C ALA A 155 22.32 -17.83 16.90
N MET A 156 21.04 -17.77 17.26
CA MET A 156 20.54 -16.93 18.37
C MET A 156 20.63 -17.63 19.74
N ASP A 157 20.90 -18.94 19.75
CA ASP A 157 21.02 -19.72 20.99
C ASP A 157 22.21 -19.21 21.84
N GLY A 158 21.96 -18.93 23.12
CA GLY A 158 22.95 -18.34 24.00
C GLY A 158 23.19 -16.83 23.87
N MET A 159 22.53 -16.14 22.89
CA MET A 159 22.58 -14.69 22.82
C MET A 159 21.64 -14.05 23.83
N GLY A 160 22.05 -12.95 24.48
CA GLY A 160 21.16 -12.15 25.32
C GLY A 160 20.02 -11.52 24.49
N ARG A 161 18.97 -11.03 25.18
CA ARG A 161 17.76 -10.47 24.56
C ARG A 161 18.05 -9.47 23.45
N THR A 162 19.00 -8.55 23.66
CA THR A 162 19.40 -7.55 22.64
C THR A 162 20.02 -8.20 21.41
N GLY A 163 20.88 -9.18 21.58
CA GLY A 163 21.48 -9.92 20.47
C GLY A 163 20.42 -10.63 19.65
N THR A 164 19.52 -11.32 20.30
CA THR A 164 18.43 -12.06 19.65
C THR A 164 17.50 -11.15 18.82
N VAL A 165 17.02 -10.03 19.39
CA VAL A 165 16.15 -9.11 18.64
C VAL A 165 16.87 -8.47 17.46
N SER A 166 18.18 -8.24 17.60
CA SER A 166 19.02 -7.70 16.53
C SER A 166 19.15 -8.68 15.36
N VAL A 167 19.40 -9.95 15.66
CA VAL A 167 19.48 -11.01 14.65
C VAL A 167 18.12 -11.21 13.97
N MET A 168 17.02 -11.23 14.74
CA MET A 168 15.66 -11.26 14.18
C MET A 168 15.42 -10.11 13.19
N TYR A 169 15.82 -8.92 13.55
CA TYR A 169 15.69 -7.75 12.69
C TYR A 169 16.50 -7.88 11.39
N LEU A 170 17.75 -8.34 11.47
CA LEU A 170 18.59 -8.57 10.29
C LEU A 170 18.01 -9.64 9.37
N ILE A 171 17.47 -10.71 9.93
CA ILE A 171 16.82 -11.78 9.18
C ILE A 171 15.59 -11.22 8.44
N GLN A 172 14.73 -10.49 9.14
CA GLN A 172 13.54 -9.88 8.53
C GLN A 172 13.91 -8.88 7.44
N THR A 173 14.97 -8.11 7.63
CA THR A 173 15.54 -7.20 6.63
C THR A 173 16.04 -7.96 5.40
N ALA A 174 16.77 -9.07 5.58
CA ALA A 174 17.27 -9.87 4.48
C ALA A 174 16.13 -10.58 3.71
N ILE A 175 15.16 -11.19 4.41
CA ILE A 175 14.02 -11.85 3.77
C ILE A 175 13.19 -10.86 2.96
N ASN A 176 13.08 -9.60 3.40
CA ASN A 176 12.31 -8.58 2.69
C ASN A 176 12.83 -8.26 1.28
N ILE A 177 14.10 -8.49 1.01
CA ILE A 177 14.66 -8.32 -0.34
C ILE A 177 13.99 -9.30 -1.34
N PHE A 178 13.63 -10.49 -0.86
CA PHE A 178 13.02 -11.54 -1.68
C PHE A 178 11.49 -11.50 -1.61
N ILE A 179 10.93 -11.18 -0.44
CA ILE A 179 9.49 -11.19 -0.17
C ILE A 179 9.06 -9.79 0.35
N PRO A 180 8.87 -8.80 -0.55
CA PRO A 180 8.52 -7.42 -0.17
C PRO A 180 7.03 -7.25 0.15
N SER A 181 6.33 -8.33 0.43
CA SER A 181 4.92 -8.35 0.82
C SER A 181 4.82 -8.57 2.32
N GLY A 182 4.45 -7.52 3.07
CA GLY A 182 4.34 -7.60 4.53
C GLY A 182 3.40 -8.72 5.01
N SER A 183 2.24 -8.90 4.37
CA SER A 183 1.29 -9.95 4.73
C SER A 183 1.82 -11.36 4.42
N ALA A 184 2.39 -11.59 3.22
CA ALA A 184 2.95 -12.88 2.85
C ALA A 184 4.15 -13.23 3.73
N LYS A 185 5.06 -12.26 3.95
CA LYS A 185 6.22 -12.43 4.83
C LYS A 185 5.80 -12.72 6.28
N ALA A 186 4.78 -12.01 6.80
CA ALA A 186 4.25 -12.27 8.13
C ALA A 186 3.70 -13.69 8.26
N ALA A 187 2.90 -14.15 7.29
CA ALA A 187 2.35 -15.51 7.29
C ALA A 187 3.44 -16.58 7.32
N LEU A 188 4.56 -16.35 6.63
CA LEU A 188 5.68 -17.28 6.57
C LEU A 188 6.59 -17.24 7.81
N THR A 189 6.91 -16.04 8.30
CA THR A 189 7.98 -15.89 9.31
C THR A 189 7.46 -15.77 10.73
N MET A 190 6.29 -15.15 10.95
CA MET A 190 5.79 -14.87 12.29
C MET A 190 5.42 -16.13 13.11
N PRO A 191 4.86 -17.21 12.54
CA PRO A 191 4.61 -18.44 13.31
C PRO A 191 5.87 -19.01 13.96
N ILE A 192 7.01 -18.95 13.27
CA ILE A 192 8.31 -19.43 13.78
C ILE A 192 8.92 -18.41 14.73
N MET A 193 8.95 -17.13 14.34
CA MET A 193 9.55 -16.06 15.14
C MET A 193 8.84 -15.84 16.46
N SER A 194 7.50 -15.98 16.52
CA SER A 194 6.75 -15.85 17.78
C SER A 194 7.07 -16.97 18.77
N GLN A 195 7.15 -18.22 18.29
CA GLN A 195 7.53 -19.36 19.13
C GLN A 195 8.95 -19.21 19.63
N PHE A 196 9.85 -18.74 18.76
CA PHE A 196 11.24 -18.52 19.17
C PHE A 196 11.35 -17.39 20.19
N SER A 197 10.61 -16.28 20.04
CA SER A 197 10.60 -15.20 21.02
C SER A 197 10.12 -15.65 22.40
N ASP A 198 9.11 -16.53 22.45
CA ASP A 198 8.63 -17.12 23.72
C ASP A 198 9.72 -17.97 24.39
N LEU A 199 10.48 -18.75 23.62
CA LEU A 199 11.57 -19.60 24.15
C LEU A 199 12.70 -18.79 24.76
N VAL A 200 13.05 -17.64 24.20
CA VAL A 200 14.16 -16.78 24.68
C VAL A 200 13.68 -15.68 25.62
N GLY A 201 12.40 -15.67 25.97
CA GLY A 201 11.81 -14.69 26.90
C GLY A 201 11.76 -13.26 26.34
N LEU A 202 11.60 -13.12 25.03
CA LEU A 202 11.33 -11.85 24.37
C LEU A 202 9.82 -11.61 24.25
N SER A 203 9.41 -10.34 24.32
CA SER A 203 8.02 -10.00 24.04
C SER A 203 7.67 -10.23 22.56
N ARG A 204 6.46 -10.70 22.29
CA ARG A 204 5.97 -10.83 20.90
C ARG A 204 5.89 -9.49 20.19
N GLN A 205 5.66 -8.40 20.94
CA GLN A 205 5.65 -7.03 20.42
C GLN A 205 7.03 -6.61 19.91
N ALA A 206 8.11 -6.91 20.64
CA ALA A 206 9.48 -6.65 20.17
C ALA A 206 9.78 -7.42 18.87
N THR A 207 9.29 -8.65 18.75
CA THR A 207 9.40 -9.45 17.53
C THR A 207 8.63 -8.83 16.35
N VAL A 208 7.40 -8.33 16.60
CA VAL A 208 6.62 -7.60 15.58
C VAL A 208 7.32 -6.31 15.19
N MET A 209 7.93 -5.58 16.11
CA MET A 209 8.70 -4.37 15.78
C MET A 209 9.93 -4.69 14.92
N ALA A 210 10.66 -5.77 15.23
CA ALA A 210 11.78 -6.21 14.42
C ALA A 210 11.32 -6.59 12.98
N PHE A 211 10.19 -7.25 12.85
CA PHE A 211 9.55 -7.54 11.58
C PHE A 211 9.20 -6.26 10.82
N GLN A 212 8.49 -5.32 11.47
CA GLN A 212 8.00 -4.10 10.81
C GLN A 212 9.12 -3.18 10.34
N PHE A 213 10.17 -3.00 11.15
CA PHE A 213 11.31 -2.20 10.73
C PHE A 213 12.08 -2.86 9.57
N GLY A 214 12.25 -4.19 9.61
CA GLY A 214 12.87 -4.93 8.53
C GLY A 214 12.06 -4.88 7.22
N ASP A 215 10.74 -4.85 7.33
CA ASP A 215 9.83 -4.72 6.18
C ASP A 215 9.82 -3.29 5.62
N GLY A 216 9.49 -2.32 6.46
CA GLY A 216 9.19 -0.96 6.03
C GLY A 216 10.38 -0.24 5.39
N PHE A 217 11.56 -0.35 5.98
CA PHE A 217 12.72 0.43 5.53
C PHE A 217 13.31 -0.11 4.23
N THR A 218 13.37 -1.41 4.06
CA THR A 218 13.99 -2.02 2.89
C THR A 218 13.09 -2.05 1.66
N ASN A 219 11.77 -1.86 1.82
CA ASN A 219 10.85 -1.68 0.69
C ASN A 219 11.21 -0.46 -0.18
N LEU A 220 11.95 0.52 0.35
CA LEU A 220 12.45 1.68 -0.39
C LEU A 220 13.54 1.35 -1.41
N ILE A 221 14.20 0.19 -1.32
CA ILE A 221 15.31 -0.22 -2.21
C ILE A 221 15.12 -1.63 -2.80
N THR A 222 14.06 -2.33 -2.42
CA THR A 222 13.84 -3.72 -2.85
C THR A 222 13.39 -3.78 -4.31
N PRO A 223 14.15 -4.43 -5.22
CA PRO A 223 13.82 -4.46 -6.64
C PRO A 223 12.56 -5.29 -6.96
N THR A 224 12.17 -6.18 -6.05
CA THR A 224 10.95 -7.00 -6.16
C THR A 224 9.70 -6.29 -5.65
N SER A 225 9.83 -5.07 -5.08
CA SER A 225 8.71 -4.25 -4.64
C SER A 225 7.96 -3.68 -5.84
N GLY A 226 6.76 -4.21 -6.12
CA GLY A 226 5.90 -3.74 -7.20
C GLY A 226 5.50 -2.27 -7.06
N VAL A 227 5.28 -1.81 -5.83
CA VAL A 227 4.96 -0.40 -5.54
C VAL A 227 6.13 0.50 -5.94
N LEU A 228 7.36 0.17 -5.50
CA LEU A 228 8.55 0.94 -5.84
C LEU A 228 8.79 0.98 -7.35
N ILE A 229 8.80 -0.18 -7.99
CA ILE A 229 9.04 -0.26 -9.44
C ILE A 229 7.95 0.44 -10.23
N GLY A 230 6.68 0.32 -9.81
CA GLY A 230 5.56 1.05 -10.43
C GLY A 230 5.72 2.56 -10.36
N VAL A 231 6.03 3.10 -9.17
CA VAL A 231 6.26 4.55 -8.98
C VAL A 231 7.45 5.03 -9.80
N LEU A 232 8.58 4.31 -9.78
CA LEU A 232 9.76 4.68 -10.55
C LEU A 232 9.51 4.62 -12.07
N GLY A 233 8.72 3.64 -12.53
CA GLY A 233 8.31 3.52 -13.93
C GLY A 233 7.51 4.72 -14.39
N VAL A 234 6.47 5.11 -13.64
CA VAL A 234 5.65 6.30 -13.92
C VAL A 234 6.48 7.58 -13.87
N ALA A 235 7.38 7.70 -12.88
CA ALA A 235 8.28 8.84 -12.75
C ALA A 235 9.44 8.86 -13.76
N ARG A 236 9.61 7.77 -14.54
CA ARG A 236 10.72 7.57 -15.49
C ARG A 236 12.10 7.72 -14.84
N ILE A 237 12.23 7.25 -13.59
CA ILE A 237 13.49 7.28 -12.84
C ILE A 237 14.14 5.89 -12.92
N PRO A 238 15.37 5.77 -13.44
CA PRO A 238 16.10 4.50 -13.45
C PRO A 238 16.34 3.98 -12.03
N PHE A 239 16.05 2.69 -11.79
CA PHE A 239 16.17 2.06 -10.49
C PHE A 239 17.58 2.26 -9.86
N ALA A 240 18.67 2.10 -10.64
CA ALA A 240 20.01 2.29 -10.15
C ALA A 240 20.29 3.72 -9.65
N LYS A 241 19.69 4.74 -10.31
CA LYS A 241 19.80 6.14 -9.86
C LYS A 241 19.05 6.36 -8.55
N TRP A 242 17.85 5.77 -8.43
CA TRP A 242 17.06 5.82 -7.21
C TRP A 242 17.80 5.18 -6.04
N VAL A 243 18.27 3.93 -6.19
CA VAL A 243 18.99 3.20 -5.14
C VAL A 243 20.19 4.00 -4.65
N ARG A 244 21.02 4.51 -5.55
CA ARG A 244 22.20 5.34 -5.16
C ARG A 244 21.79 6.56 -4.34
N TRP A 245 20.69 7.19 -4.68
CA TRP A 245 20.20 8.39 -3.99
C TRP A 245 19.60 8.09 -2.63
N ILE A 246 18.78 7.01 -2.51
CA ILE A 246 18.04 6.69 -1.29
C ILE A 246 18.84 5.87 -0.26
N THR A 247 19.90 5.17 -0.69
CA THR A 247 20.71 4.28 0.18
C THR A 247 21.19 4.96 1.47
N PRO A 248 21.70 6.19 1.49
CA PRO A 248 22.12 6.83 2.74
C PRO A 248 20.97 6.95 3.74
N LEU A 249 19.78 7.32 3.27
CA LEU A 249 18.59 7.40 4.13
C LEU A 249 18.19 6.02 4.66
N VAL A 250 18.19 4.99 3.81
CA VAL A 250 17.84 3.63 4.22
C VAL A 250 18.82 3.10 5.27
N LEU A 251 20.13 3.37 5.11
CA LEU A 251 21.12 2.98 6.12
C LEU A 251 20.89 3.68 7.46
N ILE A 252 20.53 4.97 7.44
CA ILE A 252 20.16 5.72 8.66
C ILE A 252 18.91 5.09 9.30
N LEU A 253 17.88 4.79 8.50
CA LEU A 253 16.63 4.19 9.00
C LEU A 253 16.88 2.77 9.57
N VAL A 254 17.71 1.96 8.92
CA VAL A 254 18.07 0.63 9.41
C VAL A 254 18.82 0.72 10.73
N LEU A 255 19.78 1.66 10.85
CA LEU A 255 20.49 1.90 12.10
C LEU A 255 19.55 2.42 13.20
N LEU A 256 18.68 3.36 12.86
CA LEU A 256 17.67 3.89 13.78
C LEU A 256 16.71 2.80 14.25
N GLY A 257 16.24 1.93 13.35
CA GLY A 257 15.42 0.78 13.71
C GLY A 257 16.11 -0.16 14.68
N PHE A 258 17.39 -0.44 14.46
CA PHE A 258 18.21 -1.21 15.39
C PHE A 258 18.28 -0.54 16.78
N LEU A 259 18.57 0.76 16.84
CA LEU A 259 18.62 1.50 18.10
C LEU A 259 17.29 1.55 18.82
N LEU A 260 16.18 1.68 18.10
CA LEU A 260 14.81 1.70 18.65
C LEU A 260 14.35 0.33 19.14
N LEU A 261 14.93 -0.77 18.68
CA LEU A 261 14.64 -2.11 19.16
C LEU A 261 15.28 -2.39 20.55
N ILE A 262 16.40 -1.76 20.88
CA ILE A 262 17.08 -1.99 22.17
C ILE A 262 16.17 -1.70 23.36
N PRO A 263 15.47 -0.56 23.44
CA PRO A 263 14.55 -0.28 24.55
C PRO A 263 13.42 -1.31 24.69
N THR A 264 12.96 -1.92 23.58
CA THR A 264 11.84 -2.90 23.62
C THR A 264 12.19 -4.19 24.37
N VAL A 265 13.48 -4.45 24.57
CA VAL A 265 13.98 -5.67 25.23
C VAL A 265 14.76 -5.39 26.51
N THR A 266 15.13 -4.12 26.77
CA THR A 266 15.89 -3.71 27.97
C THR A 266 15.08 -2.95 28.99
N MET A 267 13.95 -2.34 28.57
CA MET A 267 13.08 -1.53 29.41
C MET A 267 11.70 -2.18 29.56
N THR A 268 11.04 -1.95 30.68
CA THR A 268 9.63 -2.33 30.87
C THR A 268 8.75 -1.27 30.20
N LEU A 269 8.37 -1.50 28.96
CA LEU A 269 7.47 -0.63 28.21
C LEU A 269 6.03 -1.14 28.34
N ASN A 270 5.06 -0.23 28.52
CA ASN A 270 3.64 -0.59 28.53
C ASN A 270 3.25 -1.15 27.16
N GLY A 271 2.72 -2.38 27.13
CA GLY A 271 2.33 -3.07 25.90
C GLY A 271 3.44 -3.92 25.25
N PHE A 272 4.59 -4.07 25.91
CA PHE A 272 5.70 -4.91 25.43
C PHE A 272 6.05 -6.02 26.41
#